data_3355df5cf271265461fc167b4f4a895c
#
_entry.id   3355df5cf271265461fc167b4f4a895c
#
_cell.length_a   1.000
_cell.length_b   1.000
_cell.length_c   1.000
_cell.angle_alpha   90.00
_cell.angle_beta   90.00
_cell.angle_gamma   90.00
#
_symmetry.space_group_name_H-M   'P 1'
#
loop_
_entity.id
_entity.type
_entity.pdbx_description
1 polymer ?
#
loop_
_entity_poly.entity_id
_entity_poly.type
_entity_poly.pdbx_seq_one_letter_code
_entity_poly.pdbx_strand_id
1 'polypeptide(L)'
;AGMMDCKKALAATDGDMDKAVEFLREKGLAGAEKKAGRIAAEGIVDTAMTADEKKAVIVEVNAETDFVAKNAKFQAYVAQVAAQALTTTAADMDAFMDEKWAADESLTVKEALSSQISIIGENMSIRRFKQVTEENGFVSSYIHAGGRIGVLLDVQTDVVNDAVKEMAKNVCMQVAALNPKYTNRNEVSADYIEHEKSILMAQIQNDPKE
;
A
#
# COMPACT_ATOMS: atom_id res chain seq x y z
N ALA A 1 6.70 20.00 10.64
CA ALA A 1 8.06 20.41 11.03
C ALA A 1 8.15 20.53 12.56
N GLY A 2 9.34 20.26 13.13
CA GLY A 2 9.58 20.47 14.56
C GLY A 2 9.67 21.96 14.92
N MET A 3 9.42 22.31 16.21
CA MET A 3 9.44 23.70 16.69
C MET A 3 10.75 24.43 16.33
N MET A 4 11.89 23.74 16.44
CA MET A 4 13.20 24.32 16.09
C MET A 4 13.37 24.57 14.60
N ASP A 5 12.76 23.73 13.76
CA ASP A 5 12.76 23.94 12.30
C ASP A 5 11.89 25.14 11.92
N CYS A 6 10.72 25.27 12.53
CA CYS A 6 9.87 26.47 12.34
C CYS A 6 10.57 27.74 12.77
N LYS A 7 11.26 27.74 13.93
CA LYS A 7 12.05 28.88 14.39
C LYS A 7 13.17 29.23 13.41
N LYS A 8 13.89 28.24 12.88
CA LYS A 8 14.95 28.45 11.88
C LYS A 8 14.41 29.01 10.57
N ALA A 9 13.25 28.48 10.12
CA ALA A 9 12.61 28.95 8.90
C ALA A 9 12.19 30.43 9.03
N LEU A 10 11.51 30.81 10.11
CA LEU A 10 11.11 32.18 10.38
C LEU A 10 12.33 33.10 10.50
N ALA A 11 13.40 32.68 11.15
CA ALA A 11 14.63 33.47 11.23
C ALA A 11 15.30 33.63 9.86
N ALA A 12 15.25 32.65 8.98
CA ALA A 12 15.81 32.69 7.64
C ALA A 12 14.99 33.52 6.65
N THR A 13 13.72 33.83 6.98
CA THR A 13 12.78 34.58 6.15
C THR A 13 12.31 35.89 6.78
N ASP A 14 13.07 36.42 7.77
CA ASP A 14 12.79 37.64 8.48
C ASP A 14 11.36 37.73 9.05
N GLY A 15 10.80 36.58 9.49
CA GLY A 15 9.46 36.47 10.07
C GLY A 15 8.33 36.37 9.05
N ASP A 16 8.64 36.36 7.75
CA ASP A 16 7.65 36.14 6.68
C ASP A 16 7.12 34.69 6.73
N MET A 17 5.84 34.56 7.06
CA MET A 17 5.22 33.25 7.26
C MET A 17 5.12 32.42 5.96
N ASP A 18 4.79 33.07 4.85
CA ASP A 18 4.61 32.36 3.58
C ASP A 18 5.97 31.85 3.06
N LYS A 19 6.99 32.68 3.10
CA LYS A 19 8.35 32.24 2.77
C LYS A 19 8.91 31.21 3.75
N ALA A 20 8.54 31.27 5.03
CA ALA A 20 8.94 30.26 6.00
C ALA A 20 8.30 28.90 5.70
N VAL A 21 7.06 28.86 5.23
CA VAL A 21 6.39 27.64 4.76
C VAL A 21 7.11 27.09 3.52
N GLU A 22 7.40 27.90 2.52
CA GLU A 22 8.17 27.49 1.33
C GLU A 22 9.55 26.94 1.72
N PHE A 23 10.29 27.63 2.58
CA PHE A 23 11.58 27.18 3.09
C PHE A 23 11.49 25.81 3.79
N LEU A 24 10.44 25.57 4.56
CA LEU A 24 10.23 24.28 5.22
C LEU A 24 9.88 23.17 4.22
N ARG A 25 9.13 23.50 3.16
CA ARG A 25 8.82 22.54 2.07
C ARG A 25 10.09 22.15 1.32
N GLU A 26 10.90 23.11 0.88
CA GLU A 26 12.19 22.86 0.22
C GLU A 26 13.14 22.02 1.10
N LYS A 27 13.22 22.37 2.39
CA LYS A 27 14.03 21.62 3.35
C LYS A 27 13.49 20.20 3.57
N GLY A 28 12.18 20.02 3.54
CA GLY A 28 11.51 18.70 3.61
C GLY A 28 11.87 17.84 2.42
N LEU A 29 11.79 18.37 1.20
CA LEU A 29 12.21 17.69 -0.03
C LEU A 29 13.68 17.28 0.02
N ALA A 30 14.59 18.21 0.35
CA ALA A 30 16.01 17.89 0.49
C ALA A 30 16.31 16.86 1.60
N GLY A 31 15.52 16.86 2.67
CA GLY A 31 15.60 15.86 3.75
C GLY A 31 15.13 14.49 3.31
N ALA A 32 14.10 14.41 2.49
CA ALA A 32 13.60 13.18 1.90
C ALA A 32 14.60 12.60 0.89
N GLU A 33 15.17 13.42 0.01
CA GLU A 33 16.20 13.01 -0.95
C GLU A 33 17.43 12.39 -0.28
N LYS A 34 17.89 12.97 0.84
CA LYS A 34 19.02 12.41 1.61
C LYS A 34 18.74 11.02 2.20
N LYS A 35 17.46 10.67 2.38
CA LYS A 35 17.05 9.38 2.90
C LYS A 35 16.64 8.38 1.81
N ALA A 36 16.41 8.83 0.58
CA ALA A 36 15.90 8.01 -0.52
C ALA A 36 16.72 6.75 -0.81
N GLY A 37 18.03 6.78 -0.51
CA GLY A 37 18.91 5.61 -0.65
C GLY A 37 18.82 4.58 0.49
N ARG A 38 18.05 4.83 1.56
CA ARG A 38 17.89 3.89 2.67
C ARG A 38 16.85 2.84 2.32
N ILE A 39 17.10 1.60 2.72
CA ILE A 39 16.17 0.49 2.46
C ILE A 39 14.92 0.66 3.34
N ALA A 40 13.77 0.77 2.69
CA ALA A 40 12.44 0.78 3.31
C ALA A 40 11.76 -0.57 3.00
N ALA A 41 12.05 -1.61 3.79
CA ALA A 41 11.58 -2.98 3.59
C ALA A 41 10.41 -3.36 4.50
N GLU A 42 10.14 -2.55 5.51
CA GLU A 42 8.97 -2.67 6.38
C GLU A 42 7.84 -1.76 5.88
N GLY A 43 6.79 -1.59 6.65
CA GLY A 43 5.63 -0.78 6.30
C GLY A 43 4.35 -1.58 6.42
N ILE A 44 3.29 -1.12 5.76
CA ILE A 44 1.99 -1.79 5.75
C ILE A 44 1.33 -1.75 4.36
N VAL A 45 0.44 -2.70 4.15
CA VAL A 45 -0.62 -2.61 3.14
C VAL A 45 -1.91 -2.17 3.81
N ASP A 46 -2.72 -1.40 3.09
CA ASP A 46 -4.04 -0.99 3.54
C ASP A 46 -5.02 -0.97 2.36
N THR A 47 -6.31 -0.95 2.65
CA THR A 47 -7.37 -0.97 1.64
C THR A 47 -8.37 0.16 1.89
N ALA A 48 -8.90 0.71 0.80
CA ALA A 48 -10.09 1.56 0.83
C ALA A 48 -11.13 1.01 -0.15
N MET A 49 -12.41 1.24 0.17
CA MET A 49 -13.51 0.69 -0.60
C MET A 49 -14.68 1.68 -0.65
N THR A 50 -15.40 1.71 -1.76
CA THR A 50 -16.66 2.45 -1.89
C THR A 50 -17.75 1.84 -1.02
N ALA A 51 -18.73 2.66 -0.59
CA ALA A 51 -19.80 2.22 0.31
C ALA A 51 -20.71 1.12 -0.31
N ASP A 52 -20.78 1.06 -1.63
CA ASP A 52 -21.52 0.04 -2.38
C ASP A 52 -20.69 -1.23 -2.66
N GLU A 53 -19.45 -1.28 -2.16
CA GLU A 53 -18.50 -2.39 -2.35
C GLU A 53 -18.17 -2.70 -3.83
N LYS A 54 -18.46 -1.77 -4.75
CA LYS A 54 -18.20 -1.95 -6.18
C LYS A 54 -16.77 -1.64 -6.60
N LYS A 55 -16.09 -0.79 -5.84
CA LYS A 55 -14.70 -0.40 -6.12
C LYS A 55 -13.87 -0.46 -4.85
N ALA A 56 -12.71 -1.04 -4.95
CA ALA A 56 -11.72 -1.04 -3.86
C ALA A 56 -10.31 -0.81 -4.39
N VAL A 57 -9.42 -0.42 -3.49
CA VAL A 57 -8.00 -0.28 -3.74
C VAL A 57 -7.22 -0.95 -2.62
N ILE A 58 -6.09 -1.53 -2.95
CA ILE A 58 -5.06 -1.94 -2.01
C ILE A 58 -3.80 -1.13 -2.30
N VAL A 59 -3.19 -0.57 -1.26
CA VAL A 59 -1.95 0.21 -1.34
C VAL A 59 -0.85 -0.45 -0.53
N GLU A 60 0.40 -0.32 -0.97
CA GLU A 60 1.59 -0.71 -0.21
C GLU A 60 2.44 0.53 0.04
N VAL A 61 2.64 0.87 1.31
CA VAL A 61 3.48 1.98 1.75
C VAL A 61 4.58 1.44 2.66
N ASN A 62 5.83 1.62 2.24
CA ASN A 62 6.99 1.11 2.94
C ASN A 62 7.63 2.17 3.85
N ALA A 63 8.29 1.71 4.91
CA ALA A 63 9.11 2.45 5.84
C ALA A 63 10.36 1.63 6.21
N GLU A 64 11.34 2.24 6.90
CA GLU A 64 12.58 1.55 7.25
C GLU A 64 12.36 0.50 8.35
N THR A 65 11.48 0.78 9.34
CA THR A 65 11.30 -0.06 10.53
C THR A 65 9.86 -0.48 10.79
N ASP A 66 9.69 -1.59 11.49
CA ASP A 66 8.40 -2.07 11.97
C ASP A 66 7.82 -1.18 13.10
N PHE A 67 8.65 -0.38 13.78
CA PHE A 67 8.18 0.62 14.73
C PHE A 67 7.34 1.70 14.04
N VAL A 68 7.79 2.17 12.88
CA VAL A 68 7.03 3.13 12.07
C VAL A 68 5.78 2.48 11.52
N ALA A 69 5.83 1.23 11.06
CA ALA A 69 4.65 0.49 10.60
C ALA A 69 3.52 0.42 11.65
N LYS A 70 3.87 0.39 12.94
CA LYS A 70 2.94 0.39 14.09
C LYS A 70 2.55 1.79 14.58
N ASN A 71 3.15 2.84 14.03
CA ASN A 71 2.91 4.23 14.45
C ASN A 71 1.56 4.72 13.92
N ALA A 72 0.69 5.22 14.80
CA ALA A 72 -0.64 5.70 14.43
C ALA A 72 -0.64 6.84 13.39
N LYS A 73 0.38 7.73 13.39
CA LYS A 73 0.50 8.79 12.38
C LYS A 73 0.85 8.22 11.00
N PHE A 74 1.71 7.21 10.96
CA PHE A 74 2.03 6.50 9.73
C PHE A 74 0.80 5.78 9.18
N GLN A 75 0.08 5.04 10.04
CA GLN A 75 -1.16 4.34 9.65
C GLN A 75 -2.23 5.30 9.14
N ALA A 76 -2.42 6.44 9.81
CA ALA A 76 -3.35 7.48 9.34
C ALA A 76 -2.94 8.06 7.98
N TYR A 77 -1.64 8.26 7.74
CA TYR A 77 -1.14 8.68 6.43
C TYR A 77 -1.41 7.62 5.35
N VAL A 78 -1.15 6.33 5.64
CA VAL A 78 -1.41 5.24 4.70
C VAL A 78 -2.90 5.14 4.35
N ALA A 79 -3.79 5.31 5.34
CA ALA A 79 -5.24 5.36 5.09
C ALA A 79 -5.64 6.53 4.16
N GLN A 80 -5.00 7.70 4.29
CA GLN A 80 -5.22 8.83 3.37
C GLN A 80 -4.70 8.51 1.96
N VAL A 81 -3.54 7.85 1.84
CA VAL A 81 -3.03 7.37 0.54
C VAL A 81 -4.01 6.39 -0.10
N ALA A 82 -4.56 5.45 0.67
CA ALA A 82 -5.55 4.51 0.17
C ALA A 82 -6.84 5.22 -0.29
N ALA A 83 -7.33 6.20 0.48
CA ALA A 83 -8.51 6.98 0.11
C ALA A 83 -8.30 7.75 -1.21
N GLN A 84 -7.15 8.37 -1.41
CA GLN A 84 -6.82 9.03 -2.67
C GLN A 84 -6.64 8.04 -3.82
N ALA A 85 -5.94 6.93 -3.57
CA ALA A 85 -5.74 5.88 -4.58
C ALA A 85 -7.05 5.18 -4.99
N LEU A 86 -8.11 5.23 -4.16
CA LEU A 86 -9.43 4.72 -4.52
C LEU A 86 -10.09 5.53 -5.65
N THR A 87 -9.84 6.83 -5.68
CA THR A 87 -10.51 7.76 -6.61
C THR A 87 -9.62 8.21 -7.78
N THR A 88 -8.32 7.97 -7.71
CA THR A 88 -7.39 8.37 -8.76
C THR A 88 -7.72 7.73 -10.11
N THR A 89 -7.42 8.47 -11.19
CA THR A 89 -7.41 8.00 -12.57
C THR A 89 -6.00 8.02 -13.18
N ALA A 90 -4.98 8.21 -12.34
CA ALA A 90 -3.59 8.22 -12.78
C ALA A 90 -3.22 6.91 -13.49
N ALA A 91 -2.54 7.03 -14.62
CA ALA A 91 -2.16 5.88 -15.44
C ALA A 91 -1.03 5.06 -14.83
N ASP A 92 -0.18 5.69 -14.01
CA ASP A 92 0.98 5.09 -13.37
C ASP A 92 1.30 5.79 -12.03
N MET A 93 2.34 5.30 -11.36
CA MET A 93 2.76 5.86 -10.07
C MET A 93 3.33 7.27 -10.19
N ASP A 94 3.99 7.63 -11.28
CA ASP A 94 4.56 8.96 -11.46
C ASP A 94 3.43 9.99 -11.58
N ALA A 95 2.42 9.71 -12.39
CA ALA A 95 1.23 10.54 -12.52
C ALA A 95 0.47 10.65 -11.18
N PHE A 96 0.35 9.55 -10.42
CA PHE A 96 -0.27 9.58 -9.09
C PHE A 96 0.51 10.47 -8.11
N MET A 97 1.83 10.40 -8.12
CA MET A 97 2.68 11.21 -7.23
C MET A 97 2.61 12.71 -7.54
N ASP A 98 2.26 13.09 -8.76
CA ASP A 98 2.09 14.48 -9.19
C ASP A 98 0.67 15.02 -8.97
N GLU A 99 -0.31 14.17 -8.61
CA GLU A 99 -1.66 14.62 -8.26
C GLU A 99 -1.65 15.53 -7.03
N LYS A 100 -2.66 16.42 -6.94
CA LYS A 100 -2.92 17.20 -5.73
C LYS A 100 -3.30 16.26 -4.58
N TRP A 101 -2.72 16.49 -3.42
CA TRP A 101 -3.00 15.71 -2.22
C TRP A 101 -4.39 16.04 -1.67
N ALA A 102 -5.28 15.07 -1.60
CA ALA A 102 -6.68 15.29 -1.23
C ALA A 102 -6.88 15.87 0.19
N ALA A 103 -5.95 15.61 1.11
CA ALA A 103 -6.02 16.17 2.47
C ALA A 103 -5.45 17.61 2.58
N ASP A 104 -4.68 18.06 1.59
CA ASP A 104 -4.13 19.41 1.49
C ASP A 104 -3.77 19.72 0.03
N GLU A 105 -4.68 20.34 -0.71
CA GLU A 105 -4.53 20.65 -2.14
C GLU A 105 -3.38 21.63 -2.47
N SER A 106 -2.75 22.24 -1.46
CA SER A 106 -1.53 23.03 -1.65
C SER A 106 -0.30 22.18 -1.96
N LEU A 107 -0.37 20.86 -1.71
CA LEU A 107 0.69 19.88 -1.90
C LEU A 107 0.35 18.93 -3.05
N THR A 108 1.38 18.31 -3.62
CA THR A 108 1.24 17.08 -4.38
C THR A 108 1.35 15.88 -3.45
N VAL A 109 0.97 14.67 -3.93
CA VAL A 109 1.19 13.40 -3.20
C VAL A 109 2.67 13.22 -2.84
N LYS A 110 3.57 13.55 -3.77
CA LYS A 110 5.03 13.53 -3.59
C LYS A 110 5.49 14.47 -2.47
N GLU A 111 4.96 15.68 -2.42
CA GLU A 111 5.28 16.66 -1.38
C GLU A 111 4.72 16.24 -0.02
N ALA A 112 3.51 15.68 0.00
CA ALA A 112 2.91 15.09 1.21
C ALA A 112 3.76 13.94 1.75
N LEU A 113 4.24 13.02 0.89
CA LEU A 113 5.18 11.96 1.28
C LEU A 113 6.46 12.54 1.86
N SER A 114 7.08 13.54 1.22
CA SER A 114 8.29 14.19 1.70
C SER A 114 8.11 14.86 3.07
N SER A 115 6.92 15.43 3.29
CA SER A 115 6.54 15.98 4.59
C SER A 115 6.47 14.89 5.66
N GLN A 116 5.86 13.74 5.35
CA GLN A 116 5.80 12.60 6.28
C GLN A 116 7.20 12.04 6.59
N ILE A 117 8.07 11.88 5.59
CA ILE A 117 9.48 11.48 5.79
C ILE A 117 10.20 12.43 6.74
N SER A 118 9.93 13.73 6.65
CA SER A 118 10.53 14.74 7.53
C SER A 118 9.98 14.67 8.96
N ILE A 119 8.68 14.37 9.13
CA ILE A 119 8.02 14.29 10.44
C ILE A 119 8.42 13.01 11.17
N ILE A 120 8.40 11.88 10.47
CA ILE A 120 8.66 10.54 11.02
C ILE A 120 10.17 10.30 11.16
N GLY A 121 10.98 10.84 10.24
CA GLY A 121 12.43 10.76 10.28
C GLY A 121 13.02 9.54 9.57
N GLU A 122 12.20 8.68 8.97
CA GLU A 122 12.60 7.52 8.18
C GLU A 122 12.33 7.72 6.69
N ASN A 123 13.05 6.98 5.85
CA ASN A 123 12.69 6.85 4.43
C ASN A 123 11.35 6.12 4.30
N MET A 124 10.51 6.61 3.40
CA MET A 124 9.19 6.03 3.12
C MET A 124 8.94 6.06 1.61
N SER A 125 8.15 5.13 1.12
CA SER A 125 7.72 5.12 -0.27
C SER A 125 6.29 4.60 -0.41
N ILE A 126 5.49 5.24 -1.25
CA ILE A 126 4.25 4.66 -1.77
C ILE A 126 4.69 3.74 -2.91
N ARG A 127 4.81 2.45 -2.63
CA ARG A 127 5.43 1.52 -3.58
C ARG A 127 4.54 1.20 -4.76
N ARG A 128 3.27 0.94 -4.49
CA ARG A 128 2.27 0.56 -5.49
C ARG A 128 0.87 0.60 -4.91
N PHE A 129 -0.10 0.63 -5.81
CA PHE A 129 -1.49 0.34 -5.50
C PHE A 129 -2.14 -0.45 -6.64
N LYS A 130 -3.27 -1.09 -6.35
CA LYS A 130 -4.10 -1.76 -7.34
C LYS A 130 -5.55 -1.47 -7.05
N GLN A 131 -6.27 -0.93 -8.04
CA GLN A 131 -7.72 -0.76 -7.98
C GLN A 131 -8.39 -1.99 -8.58
N VAL A 132 -9.55 -2.35 -8.04
CA VAL A 132 -10.47 -3.36 -8.56
C VAL A 132 -11.85 -2.74 -8.61
N THR A 133 -12.56 -2.94 -9.71
CA THR A 133 -13.95 -2.51 -9.90
C THR A 133 -14.76 -3.70 -10.39
N GLU A 134 -15.88 -4.00 -9.72
CA GLU A 134 -16.80 -5.08 -10.06
C GLU A 134 -18.22 -4.54 -10.18
N GLU A 135 -18.78 -4.60 -11.38
CA GLU A 135 -20.12 -4.08 -11.68
C GLU A 135 -21.22 -5.10 -11.35
N ASN A 136 -20.94 -6.40 -11.58
CA ASN A 136 -21.90 -7.51 -11.44
C ASN A 136 -21.64 -8.38 -10.21
N GLY A 137 -21.33 -7.75 -9.09
CA GLY A 137 -20.98 -8.42 -7.85
C GLY A 137 -20.49 -7.45 -6.82
N PHE A 138 -19.37 -7.73 -6.18
CA PHE A 138 -18.75 -6.85 -5.18
C PHE A 138 -17.25 -7.17 -5.01
N VAL A 139 -16.51 -6.26 -4.41
CA VAL A 139 -15.13 -6.50 -4.01
C VAL A 139 -15.08 -6.80 -2.52
N SER A 140 -14.38 -7.86 -2.13
CA SER A 140 -14.08 -8.19 -0.73
C SER A 140 -12.63 -7.88 -0.42
N SER A 141 -12.34 -7.51 0.83
CA SER A 141 -10.98 -7.22 1.29
C SER A 141 -10.67 -7.87 2.62
N TYR A 142 -9.39 -8.15 2.84
CA TYR A 142 -8.88 -8.66 4.10
C TYR A 142 -7.48 -8.15 4.37
N ILE A 143 -7.29 -7.60 5.57
CA ILE A 143 -5.98 -7.17 6.08
C ILE A 143 -5.58 -8.09 7.23
N HIS A 144 -4.41 -8.70 7.12
CA HIS A 144 -3.86 -9.62 8.11
C HIS A 144 -2.66 -9.03 8.83
N ALA A 145 -2.51 -9.41 10.12
CA ALA A 145 -1.35 -9.08 10.96
C ALA A 145 -1.00 -7.58 10.97
N GLY A 146 -2.03 -6.70 11.06
CA GLY A 146 -1.83 -5.25 11.15
C GLY A 146 -1.23 -4.61 9.90
N GLY A 147 -1.59 -5.13 8.72
CA GLY A 147 -1.12 -4.58 7.43
C GLY A 147 0.10 -5.30 6.84
N ARG A 148 0.49 -6.47 7.36
CA ARG A 148 1.59 -7.24 6.74
C ARG A 148 1.17 -7.95 5.47
N ILE A 149 -0.09 -8.37 5.38
CA ILE A 149 -0.68 -9.00 4.21
C ILE A 149 -2.03 -8.35 3.94
N GLY A 150 -2.30 -8.01 2.69
CA GLY A 150 -3.59 -7.53 2.24
C GLY A 150 -4.06 -8.29 1.02
N VAL A 151 -5.35 -8.55 0.95
CA VAL A 151 -6.01 -9.25 -0.15
C VAL A 151 -7.22 -8.45 -0.61
N LEU A 152 -7.36 -8.27 -1.92
CA LEU A 152 -8.61 -7.92 -2.57
C LEU A 152 -9.09 -9.12 -3.35
N LEU A 153 -10.38 -9.39 -3.26
CA LEU A 153 -11.07 -10.44 -4.02
C LEU A 153 -12.19 -9.80 -4.83
N ASP A 154 -12.11 -9.97 -6.13
CA ASP A 154 -13.17 -9.64 -7.08
C ASP A 154 -14.18 -10.78 -7.13
N VAL A 155 -15.44 -10.50 -6.81
CA VAL A 155 -16.52 -11.50 -6.69
C VAL A 155 -17.62 -11.18 -7.70
N GLN A 156 -17.61 -11.91 -8.80
CA GLN A 156 -18.65 -11.81 -9.80
C GLN A 156 -19.83 -12.73 -9.44
N THR A 157 -20.99 -12.15 -9.17
CA THR A 157 -22.20 -12.88 -8.78
C THR A 157 -23.44 -11.99 -8.87
N ASP A 158 -24.57 -12.58 -9.24
CA ASP A 158 -25.90 -11.96 -9.19
C ASP A 158 -26.56 -12.11 -7.81
N VAL A 159 -25.96 -12.85 -6.89
CA VAL A 159 -26.48 -13.04 -5.51
C VAL A 159 -25.53 -12.39 -4.51
N VAL A 160 -25.91 -11.25 -3.99
CA VAL A 160 -25.17 -10.53 -2.94
C VAL A 160 -25.96 -10.60 -1.64
N ASN A 161 -25.51 -11.43 -0.70
CA ASN A 161 -26.06 -11.56 0.64
C ASN A 161 -24.96 -11.84 1.66
N ASP A 162 -25.28 -11.86 2.94
CA ASP A 162 -24.32 -12.02 4.03
C ASP A 162 -23.54 -13.34 3.94
N ALA A 163 -24.17 -14.43 3.54
CA ALA A 163 -23.52 -15.73 3.39
C ALA A 163 -22.45 -15.72 2.27
N VAL A 164 -22.75 -15.07 1.14
CA VAL A 164 -21.80 -14.92 0.03
C VAL A 164 -20.66 -13.96 0.43
N LYS A 165 -20.94 -12.89 1.16
CA LYS A 165 -19.91 -11.98 1.69
C LYS A 165 -19.00 -12.66 2.70
N GLU A 166 -19.55 -13.47 3.59
CA GLU A 166 -18.79 -14.28 4.54
C GLU A 166 -17.88 -15.30 3.81
N MET A 167 -18.41 -16.00 2.82
CA MET A 167 -17.62 -16.89 1.98
C MET A 167 -16.46 -16.16 1.30
N ALA A 168 -16.72 -14.98 0.70
CA ALA A 168 -15.70 -14.19 0.06
C ALA A 168 -14.59 -13.76 1.03
N LYS A 169 -14.95 -13.36 2.25
CA LYS A 169 -13.98 -13.04 3.31
C LYS A 169 -13.15 -14.26 3.71
N ASN A 170 -13.78 -15.44 3.82
CA ASN A 170 -13.08 -16.68 4.11
C ASN A 170 -12.08 -17.04 3.00
N VAL A 171 -12.43 -16.80 1.74
CA VAL A 171 -11.50 -16.96 0.59
C VAL A 171 -10.33 -15.99 0.71
N CYS A 172 -10.56 -14.71 1.04
CA CYS A 172 -9.48 -13.74 1.27
C CYS A 172 -8.52 -14.21 2.39
N MET A 173 -9.05 -14.72 3.50
CA MET A 173 -8.23 -15.28 4.58
C MET A 173 -7.42 -16.49 4.13
N GLN A 174 -8.00 -17.35 3.32
CA GLN A 174 -7.31 -18.51 2.76
C GLN A 174 -6.19 -18.10 1.79
N VAL A 175 -6.44 -17.10 0.95
CA VAL A 175 -5.40 -16.51 0.06
C VAL A 175 -4.26 -15.93 0.88
N ALA A 176 -4.56 -15.20 1.96
CA ALA A 176 -3.53 -14.66 2.85
C ALA A 176 -2.69 -15.76 3.53
N ALA A 177 -3.32 -16.88 3.90
CA ALA A 177 -2.65 -18.00 4.57
C ALA A 177 -1.77 -18.83 3.62
N LEU A 178 -2.25 -19.11 2.41
CA LEU A 178 -1.58 -20.02 1.46
C LEU A 178 -0.65 -19.31 0.47
N ASN A 179 -0.81 -17.99 0.29
CA ASN A 179 -0.07 -17.21 -0.72
C ASN A 179 -0.01 -17.92 -2.10
N PRO A 180 -1.16 -18.22 -2.72
CA PRO A 180 -1.22 -19.00 -3.95
C PRO A 180 -0.51 -18.27 -5.09
N LYS A 181 0.23 -19.02 -5.91
CA LYS A 181 0.94 -18.47 -7.08
C LYS A 181 0.01 -18.15 -8.25
N TYR A 182 -1.13 -18.84 -8.32
CA TYR A 182 -2.08 -18.79 -9.43
C TYR A 182 -3.50 -18.63 -8.92
N THR A 183 -4.33 -17.91 -9.66
CA THR A 183 -5.76 -17.74 -9.35
C THR A 183 -6.55 -18.97 -9.75
N ASN A 184 -6.17 -19.61 -10.85
CA ASN A 184 -6.84 -20.82 -11.35
C ASN A 184 -5.84 -21.76 -12.06
N ARG A 185 -6.28 -23.02 -12.26
CA ARG A 185 -5.43 -24.09 -12.86
C ARG A 185 -4.97 -23.79 -14.29
N ASN A 186 -5.68 -22.97 -15.05
CA ASN A 186 -5.34 -22.68 -16.44
C ASN A 186 -4.12 -21.74 -16.56
N GLU A 187 -3.76 -21.06 -15.49
CA GLU A 187 -2.58 -20.19 -15.41
C GLU A 187 -1.30 -21.00 -15.16
N VAL A 188 -1.43 -22.25 -14.74
CA VAL A 188 -0.30 -23.12 -14.42
C VAL A 188 0.32 -23.65 -15.69
N SER A 189 1.58 -23.29 -15.96
CA SER A 189 2.27 -23.77 -17.16
C SER A 189 2.56 -25.29 -17.11
N ALA A 190 2.59 -25.93 -18.28
CA ALA A 190 2.94 -27.33 -18.39
C ALA A 190 4.35 -27.61 -17.82
N ASP A 191 5.32 -26.74 -18.06
CA ASP A 191 6.69 -26.86 -17.55
C ASP A 191 6.72 -26.85 -16.02
N TYR A 192 5.91 -25.98 -15.38
CA TYR A 192 5.81 -25.95 -13.92
C TYR A 192 5.24 -27.27 -13.38
N ILE A 193 4.19 -27.82 -14.03
CA ILE A 193 3.58 -29.09 -13.65
C ILE A 193 4.59 -30.23 -13.76
N GLU A 194 5.33 -30.33 -14.86
CA GLU A 194 6.35 -31.37 -15.06
C GLU A 194 7.50 -31.24 -14.07
N HIS A 195 7.92 -30.02 -13.76
CA HIS A 195 8.96 -29.78 -12.74
C HIS A 195 8.50 -30.25 -11.35
N GLU A 196 7.29 -29.89 -10.92
CA GLU A 196 6.74 -30.31 -9.62
C GLU A 196 6.54 -31.83 -9.56
N LYS A 197 6.08 -32.49 -10.65
CA LYS A 197 6.02 -33.94 -10.74
C LYS A 197 7.39 -34.58 -10.55
N SER A 198 8.43 -34.05 -11.16
CA SER A 198 9.78 -34.58 -11.02
C SER A 198 10.29 -34.53 -9.58
N ILE A 199 9.96 -33.41 -8.86
CA ILE A 199 10.29 -33.25 -7.44
C ILE A 199 9.54 -34.28 -6.59
N LEU A 200 8.23 -34.41 -6.80
CA LEU A 200 7.41 -35.37 -6.06
C LEU A 200 7.87 -36.83 -6.29
N MET A 201 8.20 -37.20 -7.54
CA MET A 201 8.74 -38.52 -7.86
C MET A 201 10.06 -38.78 -7.13
N ALA A 202 10.97 -37.79 -7.09
CA ALA A 202 12.21 -37.91 -6.36
C ALA A 202 12.00 -38.07 -4.85
N GLN A 203 11.02 -37.37 -4.28
CA GLN A 203 10.66 -37.46 -2.87
C GLN A 203 10.13 -38.88 -2.53
N ILE A 204 9.21 -39.43 -3.36
CA ILE A 204 8.67 -40.78 -3.19
C ILE A 204 9.78 -41.82 -3.26
N GLN A 205 10.69 -41.73 -4.26
CA GLN A 205 11.82 -42.65 -4.40
C GLN A 205 12.80 -42.63 -3.24
N ASN A 206 12.89 -41.48 -2.53
CA ASN A 206 13.79 -41.32 -1.37
C ASN A 206 13.06 -41.57 -0.03
N ASP A 207 11.78 -41.86 0.00
CA ASP A 207 11.06 -42.17 1.23
C ASP A 207 11.34 -43.62 1.66
N PRO A 208 11.98 -43.84 2.84
CA PRO A 208 12.31 -45.21 3.30
C PRO A 208 11.08 -46.01 3.73
N LYS A 209 9.88 -45.43 3.70
CA LYS A 209 8.63 -46.13 4.07
C LYS A 209 7.85 -46.65 2.86
N GLU A 210 8.31 -46.38 1.67
CA GLU A 210 7.77 -46.89 0.40
C GLU A 210 8.83 -47.70 -0.36
#